data_27d3ccc1321730bc3aa9d9cf0859cf49
#
_entry.id   27d3ccc1321730bc3aa9d9cf0859cf49
#
_cell.length_a   1.000
_cell.length_b   1.000
_cell.length_c   1.000
_cell.angle_alpha   90.00
_cell.angle_beta   90.00
_cell.angle_gamma   90.00
#
_symmetry.space_group_name_H-M   'P 1'
#
loop_
_entity.id
_entity.type
_entity.pdbx_description
1 polymer ?
#
loop_
_entity_poly.entity_id
_entity_poly.type
_entity_poly.pdbx_seq_one_letter_code
_entity_poly.pdbx_strand_id
1 'polypeptide(L)'
;MILRLALRSLATRPIRTAVLACGFGFGIAVMAALLGVGDVILEQAHSPALAGGGDVVVAGRFGPLENARFLIASALAAADIAPGIAAMSPSKKATLYLLKDGRATAVAVAAGLPDAERAVGERDATVADWRNTPADRAWSSPDSAAVLRAMDRFHPVPDSPEFSPSWAEWLYFNGRTADGRLRFYLTFMVGPVTAPGRRAAGVRLQLDRDGTTTSYASGAIVDAAGVLASAPDLEIGGNRVRLEGSRYRIALALPGVSGALTLDPAAGQSLPPAAITGARGWVTGYTAPVLSGRVNGELTIGRDRVAVRDGAGYHDHNWGFWKGVRWQWGQVASGDLSFVYGRIVPPADVADPDLVPGFLGVLGAKGPLGFSTAVSLEETSDTLGAPQRLTVRAHGQTIDLTLEFSVERTVRTAMAMTSAPGSPTDFLQLGGPFHVTGHIGDRAIDFTARGAAETFR
;
A
#
# COMPACT_ATOMS: atom_id res chain seq x y z
N MET A 1 -24.04 69.35 -23.64
CA MET A 1 -22.94 70.26 -24.07
C MET A 1 -21.59 69.51 -24.08
N ILE A 2 -21.19 68.82 -23.04
CA ILE A 2 -19.90 68.16 -22.91
C ILE A 2 -19.66 67.08 -23.98
N LEU A 3 -20.64 66.22 -24.28
CA LEU A 3 -20.53 65.16 -25.30
C LEU A 3 -20.28 65.69 -26.70
N ARG A 4 -20.95 66.86 -27.10
CA ARG A 4 -20.74 67.52 -28.39
C ARG A 4 -19.34 68.09 -28.48
N LEU A 5 -18.79 68.65 -27.41
CA LEU A 5 -17.43 69.18 -27.34
C LEU A 5 -16.38 68.04 -27.43
N ALA A 6 -16.61 66.93 -26.76
CA ALA A 6 -15.75 65.77 -26.84
C ALA A 6 -15.72 65.20 -28.26
N LEU A 7 -16.88 65.00 -28.90
CA LEU A 7 -16.97 64.49 -30.28
C LEU A 7 -16.31 65.43 -31.28
N ARG A 8 -16.46 66.76 -31.09
CA ARG A 8 -15.80 67.76 -31.95
C ARG A 8 -14.29 67.78 -31.77
N SER A 9 -13.80 67.59 -30.56
CA SER A 9 -12.38 67.45 -30.24
C SER A 9 -11.75 66.19 -30.86
N LEU A 10 -12.49 65.10 -30.89
CA LEU A 10 -12.06 63.86 -31.56
C LEU A 10 -12.01 63.99 -33.06
N ALA A 11 -12.99 64.67 -33.66
CA ALA A 11 -13.05 64.90 -35.10
C ALA A 11 -11.98 65.88 -35.64
N THR A 12 -11.53 66.86 -34.84
CA THR A 12 -10.53 67.85 -35.25
C THR A 12 -9.09 67.37 -35.22
N ARG A 13 -8.83 66.15 -34.59
CA ARG A 13 -7.48 65.61 -34.53
C ARG A 13 -7.50 64.08 -34.87
N PRO A 14 -7.77 63.72 -36.13
CA PRO A 14 -8.10 62.40 -36.56
C PRO A 14 -6.96 61.38 -36.26
N ILE A 15 -5.72 61.77 -36.47
CA ILE A 15 -4.56 60.88 -36.21
C ILE A 15 -4.44 60.54 -34.70
N ARG A 16 -4.56 61.57 -33.84
CA ARG A 16 -4.50 61.36 -32.38
C ARG A 16 -5.66 60.50 -31.86
N THR A 17 -6.84 60.72 -32.44
CA THR A 17 -8.04 59.94 -32.14
C THR A 17 -7.88 58.51 -32.59
N ALA A 18 -7.34 58.24 -33.76
CA ALA A 18 -7.05 56.93 -34.28
C ALA A 18 -6.03 56.22 -33.40
N VAL A 19 -4.93 56.85 -32.99
CA VAL A 19 -3.91 56.23 -32.09
C VAL A 19 -4.50 55.88 -30.72
N LEU A 20 -5.32 56.78 -30.14
CA LEU A 20 -5.99 56.49 -28.86
C LEU A 20 -7.02 55.40 -29.01
N ALA A 21 -7.82 55.37 -30.07
CA ALA A 21 -8.80 54.32 -30.32
C ALA A 21 -8.13 52.96 -30.55
N CYS A 22 -7.02 52.93 -31.30
CA CYS A 22 -6.24 51.70 -31.47
C CYS A 22 -5.61 51.23 -30.15
N GLY A 23 -5.06 52.14 -29.35
CA GLY A 23 -4.46 51.78 -28.03
C GLY A 23 -5.49 51.26 -27.05
N PHE A 24 -6.63 51.90 -26.89
CA PHE A 24 -7.73 51.43 -26.05
C PHE A 24 -8.35 50.15 -26.60
N GLY A 25 -8.58 50.09 -27.92
CA GLY A 25 -9.12 48.87 -28.56
C GLY A 25 -8.20 47.68 -28.40
N PHE A 26 -6.90 47.89 -28.56
CA PHE A 26 -5.89 46.82 -28.30
C PHE A 26 -5.88 46.39 -26.83
N GLY A 27 -5.89 47.33 -25.88
CA GLY A 27 -5.93 47.04 -24.46
C GLY A 27 -7.17 46.24 -24.06
N ILE A 28 -8.35 46.62 -24.57
CA ILE A 28 -9.61 45.89 -24.36
C ILE A 28 -9.55 44.51 -25.00
N ALA A 29 -9.02 44.39 -26.22
CA ALA A 29 -8.89 43.11 -26.90
C ALA A 29 -7.95 42.13 -26.16
N VAL A 30 -6.81 42.65 -25.67
CA VAL A 30 -5.87 41.84 -24.85
C VAL A 30 -6.54 41.42 -23.55
N MET A 31 -7.26 42.32 -22.88
CA MET A 31 -7.95 41.99 -21.62
C MET A 31 -9.08 40.97 -21.86
N ALA A 32 -9.86 41.13 -22.93
CA ALA A 32 -10.89 40.14 -23.29
C ALA A 32 -10.31 38.79 -23.66
N ALA A 33 -9.18 38.78 -24.40
CA ALA A 33 -8.47 37.52 -24.69
C ALA A 33 -7.94 36.85 -23.43
N LEU A 34 -7.34 37.60 -22.50
CA LEU A 34 -6.83 37.05 -21.21
C LEU A 34 -7.97 36.56 -20.34
N LEU A 35 -9.11 37.25 -20.28
CA LEU A 35 -10.29 36.76 -19.54
C LEU A 35 -10.85 35.50 -20.20
N GLY A 36 -10.96 35.45 -21.53
CA GLY A 36 -11.41 34.26 -22.25
C GLY A 36 -10.47 33.08 -22.09
N VAL A 37 -9.16 33.30 -22.06
CA VAL A 37 -8.18 32.26 -21.76
C VAL A 37 -8.30 31.81 -20.28
N GLY A 38 -8.52 32.77 -19.38
CA GLY A 38 -8.76 32.46 -17.95
C GLY A 38 -10.01 31.61 -17.74
N ASP A 39 -11.10 31.96 -18.42
CA ASP A 39 -12.34 31.17 -18.35
C ASP A 39 -12.17 29.77 -18.95
N VAL A 40 -11.47 29.65 -20.09
CA VAL A 40 -11.16 28.34 -20.68
C VAL A 40 -10.25 27.51 -19.76
N ILE A 41 -9.25 28.12 -19.12
CA ILE A 41 -8.38 27.43 -18.16
C ILE A 41 -9.18 26.96 -16.92
N LEU A 42 -10.07 27.83 -16.41
CA LEU A 42 -10.96 27.50 -15.29
C LEU A 42 -11.97 26.39 -15.68
N GLU A 43 -12.58 26.50 -16.86
CA GLU A 43 -13.48 25.47 -17.37
C GLU A 43 -12.74 24.15 -17.60
N GLN A 44 -11.52 24.20 -18.13
CA GLN A 44 -10.67 23.02 -18.27
C GLN A 44 -10.23 22.48 -16.91
N ALA A 45 -9.90 23.32 -15.94
CA ALA A 45 -9.56 22.89 -14.59
C ALA A 45 -10.75 22.23 -13.86
N HIS A 46 -11.97 22.66 -14.18
CA HIS A 46 -13.22 22.09 -13.67
C HIS A 46 -13.85 21.07 -14.64
N SER A 47 -13.24 20.82 -15.81
CA SER A 47 -13.79 19.87 -16.76
C SER A 47 -13.61 18.45 -16.25
N PRO A 48 -14.70 17.71 -16.05
CA PRO A 48 -14.65 16.29 -15.68
C PRO A 48 -13.79 15.45 -16.62
N ALA A 49 -13.75 15.79 -17.91
CA ALA A 49 -12.95 15.09 -18.93
C ALA A 49 -11.43 15.21 -18.70
N LEU A 50 -10.94 16.33 -18.14
CA LEU A 50 -9.53 16.50 -17.79
C LEU A 50 -9.22 16.05 -16.36
N ALA A 51 -10.21 16.17 -15.47
CA ALA A 51 -10.09 15.78 -14.08
C ALA A 51 -10.42 14.30 -13.82
N GLY A 52 -11.10 13.61 -14.75
CA GLY A 52 -11.54 12.22 -14.58
C GLY A 52 -13.03 12.07 -14.31
N GLY A 53 -13.86 13.07 -14.64
CA GLY A 53 -15.32 12.96 -14.62
C GLY A 53 -16.02 13.21 -13.29
N GLY A 54 -15.34 13.26 -12.15
CA GLY A 54 -15.96 13.45 -10.83
C GLY A 54 -15.84 14.87 -10.28
N ASP A 55 -16.62 15.18 -9.24
CA ASP A 55 -16.58 16.47 -8.53
C ASP A 55 -15.26 16.69 -7.78
N VAL A 56 -14.59 15.58 -7.38
CA VAL A 56 -13.34 15.59 -6.65
C VAL A 56 -12.34 14.63 -7.29
N VAL A 57 -11.13 15.11 -7.53
CA VAL A 57 -10.01 14.30 -8.02
C VAL A 57 -8.93 14.25 -6.96
N VAL A 58 -8.55 13.04 -6.57
CA VAL A 58 -7.42 12.81 -5.67
C VAL A 58 -6.24 12.30 -6.49
N ALA A 59 -5.16 13.06 -6.52
CA ALA A 59 -3.96 12.73 -7.27
C ALA A 59 -2.73 12.79 -6.37
N GLY A 60 -1.72 12.00 -6.71
CA GLY A 60 -0.40 12.08 -6.07
C GLY A 60 0.30 13.40 -6.46
N ARG A 61 0.93 14.07 -5.50
CA ARG A 61 1.61 15.36 -5.71
C ARG A 61 2.75 15.27 -6.73
N PHE A 62 3.40 14.10 -6.83
CA PHE A 62 4.58 13.89 -7.67
C PHE A 62 4.49 12.62 -8.53
N GLY A 63 3.30 12.08 -8.77
CA GLY A 63 3.13 10.88 -9.58
C GLY A 63 1.79 10.16 -9.37
N PRO A 64 1.64 8.97 -9.94
CA PRO A 64 0.44 8.18 -9.75
C PRO A 64 0.25 7.76 -8.29
N LEU A 65 -1.01 7.66 -7.87
CA LEU A 65 -1.37 7.05 -6.59
C LEU A 65 -1.17 5.54 -6.69
N GLU A 66 -0.15 5.01 -6.04
CA GLU A 66 0.15 3.57 -6.07
C GLU A 66 -0.89 2.72 -5.33
N ASN A 67 -1.67 3.34 -4.45
CA ASN A 67 -2.63 2.69 -3.55
C ASN A 67 -4.08 3.18 -3.74
N ALA A 68 -4.48 3.54 -4.96
CA ALA A 68 -5.81 4.10 -5.24
C ALA A 68 -6.97 3.22 -4.71
N ARG A 69 -6.87 1.89 -4.81
CA ARG A 69 -7.89 0.96 -4.27
C ARG A 69 -8.02 1.05 -2.74
N PHE A 70 -6.90 1.22 -2.06
CA PHE A 70 -6.88 1.40 -0.61
C PHE A 70 -7.53 2.72 -0.21
N LEU A 71 -7.22 3.82 -0.90
CA LEU A 71 -7.83 5.13 -0.67
C LEU A 71 -9.34 5.09 -0.92
N ILE A 72 -9.78 4.42 -1.98
CA ILE A 72 -11.20 4.21 -2.27
C ILE A 72 -11.86 3.45 -1.12
N ALA A 73 -11.28 2.32 -0.70
CA ALA A 73 -11.82 1.54 0.40
C ALA A 73 -11.85 2.34 1.71
N SER A 74 -10.81 3.13 1.99
CA SER A 74 -10.74 4.01 3.17
C SER A 74 -11.82 5.10 3.14
N ALA A 75 -12.02 5.75 1.99
CA ALA A 75 -13.04 6.80 1.85
C ALA A 75 -14.46 6.24 2.01
N LEU A 76 -14.72 5.05 1.45
CA LEU A 76 -16.01 4.36 1.61
C LEU A 76 -16.24 3.80 3.02
N ALA A 77 -15.18 3.59 3.79
CA ALA A 77 -15.27 3.15 5.18
C ALA A 77 -15.39 4.33 6.19
N ALA A 78 -15.05 5.55 5.77
CA ALA A 78 -15.11 6.73 6.63
C ALA A 78 -16.57 7.20 6.80
N ALA A 79 -17.10 7.17 8.04
CA ALA A 79 -18.50 7.44 8.32
C ALA A 79 -18.96 8.88 8.02
N ASP A 80 -18.02 9.82 8.03
CA ASP A 80 -18.22 11.25 7.74
C ASP A 80 -18.11 11.59 6.25
N ILE A 81 -17.41 10.78 5.47
CA ILE A 81 -17.14 11.02 4.04
C ILE A 81 -18.05 10.17 3.15
N ALA A 82 -18.20 8.89 3.50
CA ALA A 82 -18.90 7.91 2.68
C ALA A 82 -20.32 8.29 2.26
N PRO A 83 -21.16 8.92 3.11
CA PRO A 83 -22.53 9.31 2.71
C PRO A 83 -22.57 10.36 1.59
N GLY A 84 -21.48 11.12 1.40
CA GLY A 84 -21.34 12.12 0.34
C GLY A 84 -20.80 11.55 -0.98
N ILE A 85 -20.42 10.26 -1.04
CA ILE A 85 -19.82 9.64 -2.21
C ILE A 85 -20.87 8.87 -3.00
N ALA A 86 -21.24 9.36 -4.17
CA ALA A 86 -22.15 8.67 -5.09
C ALA A 86 -21.44 7.58 -5.91
N ALA A 87 -20.23 7.85 -6.36
CA ALA A 87 -19.41 6.93 -7.16
C ALA A 87 -17.91 7.27 -7.02
N MET A 88 -17.06 6.28 -7.24
CA MET A 88 -15.60 6.45 -7.27
C MET A 88 -14.98 5.63 -8.40
N SER A 89 -14.01 6.20 -9.11
CA SER A 89 -13.25 5.50 -10.15
C SER A 89 -11.75 5.70 -9.98
N PRO A 90 -10.95 4.62 -9.93
CA PRO A 90 -9.50 4.74 -10.07
C PRO A 90 -9.17 4.96 -11.55
N SER A 91 -8.39 5.99 -11.86
CA SER A 91 -7.87 6.21 -13.22
C SER A 91 -6.37 6.42 -13.22
N LYS A 92 -5.71 6.02 -14.28
CA LYS A 92 -4.28 6.28 -14.52
C LYS A 92 -4.14 7.12 -15.78
N LYS A 93 -3.56 8.30 -15.66
CA LYS A 93 -3.25 9.18 -16.79
C LYS A 93 -1.77 9.10 -17.13
N ALA A 94 -1.44 9.11 -18.41
CA ALA A 94 -0.06 9.12 -18.90
C ALA A 94 0.00 9.90 -20.21
N THR A 95 1.18 10.43 -20.52
CA THR A 95 1.48 10.94 -21.86
C THR A 95 2.25 9.85 -22.61
N LEU A 96 1.68 9.37 -23.70
CA LEU A 96 2.37 8.49 -24.63
C LEU A 96 2.84 9.29 -25.84
N TYR A 97 3.89 8.82 -26.50
CA TYR A 97 4.37 9.43 -27.74
C TYR A 97 4.06 8.50 -28.91
N LEU A 98 3.16 8.97 -29.78
CA LEU A 98 2.91 8.31 -31.06
C LEU A 98 4.04 8.64 -32.02
N LEU A 99 4.81 7.63 -32.42
CA LEU A 99 5.89 7.77 -33.39
C LEU A 99 5.37 7.41 -34.78
N LYS A 100 5.36 8.37 -35.68
CA LYS A 100 4.98 8.16 -37.08
C LYS A 100 5.88 9.00 -37.98
N ASP A 101 6.46 8.38 -39.00
CA ASP A 101 7.28 9.03 -40.03
C ASP A 101 8.42 9.89 -39.42
N GLY A 102 9.08 9.39 -38.35
CA GLY A 102 10.15 10.09 -37.66
C GLY A 102 9.71 11.27 -36.79
N ARG A 103 8.42 11.49 -36.62
CA ARG A 103 7.84 12.52 -35.74
C ARG A 103 7.23 11.89 -34.50
N ALA A 104 7.48 12.51 -33.36
CA ALA A 104 6.87 12.16 -32.08
C ALA A 104 5.72 13.13 -31.77
N THR A 105 4.50 12.61 -31.60
CA THR A 105 3.33 13.40 -31.19
C THR A 105 2.94 12.96 -29.79
N ALA A 106 2.89 13.87 -28.84
CA ALA A 106 2.43 13.59 -27.49
C ALA A 106 0.91 13.38 -27.50
N VAL A 107 0.46 12.28 -26.91
CA VAL A 107 -0.96 11.92 -26.77
C VAL A 107 -1.24 11.69 -25.29
N ALA A 108 -2.16 12.45 -24.73
CA ALA A 108 -2.67 12.20 -23.39
C ALA A 108 -3.57 10.96 -23.43
N VAL A 109 -3.29 9.99 -22.55
CA VAL A 109 -4.07 8.76 -22.42
C VAL A 109 -4.56 8.61 -21.00
N ALA A 110 -5.75 8.07 -20.84
CA ALA A 110 -6.30 7.65 -19.57
C ALA A 110 -6.63 6.16 -19.62
N ALA A 111 -6.41 5.47 -18.52
CA ALA A 111 -6.80 4.09 -18.32
C ALA A 111 -7.55 3.99 -16.99
N GLY A 112 -8.74 3.38 -17.00
CA GLY A 112 -9.59 3.26 -15.83
C GLY A 112 -10.49 2.03 -15.93
N LEU A 113 -11.43 1.91 -15.00
CA LEU A 113 -12.48 0.89 -15.01
C LEU A 113 -13.71 1.48 -15.69
N PRO A 114 -14.09 1.06 -16.91
CA PRO A 114 -15.11 1.73 -17.72
C PRO A 114 -16.43 1.95 -17.00
N ASP A 115 -16.92 0.93 -16.25
CA ASP A 115 -18.18 1.05 -15.53
C ASP A 115 -18.10 2.04 -14.35
N ALA A 116 -16.95 2.08 -13.66
CA ALA A 116 -16.71 3.04 -12.59
C ALA A 116 -16.54 4.46 -13.14
N GLU A 117 -15.88 4.62 -14.28
CA GLU A 117 -15.72 5.92 -14.95
C GLU A 117 -17.05 6.48 -15.45
N ARG A 118 -17.90 5.62 -16.02
CA ARG A 118 -19.29 6.04 -16.36
C ARG A 118 -20.09 6.46 -15.13
N ALA A 119 -19.92 5.74 -14.02
CA ALA A 119 -20.63 6.06 -12.77
C ALA A 119 -20.22 7.43 -12.19
N VAL A 120 -18.97 7.87 -12.41
CA VAL A 120 -18.51 9.24 -12.03
C VAL A 120 -18.80 10.27 -13.10
N GLY A 121 -19.50 9.92 -14.18
CA GLY A 121 -19.93 10.86 -15.23
C GLY A 121 -18.86 11.12 -16.31
N GLU A 122 -17.81 10.31 -16.42
CA GLU A 122 -16.85 10.42 -17.50
C GLU A 122 -17.50 10.03 -18.84
N ARG A 123 -17.26 10.80 -19.89
CA ARG A 123 -17.87 10.57 -21.19
C ARG A 123 -17.24 9.38 -21.90
N ASP A 124 -18.03 8.69 -22.70
CA ASP A 124 -17.69 7.44 -23.41
C ASP A 124 -16.47 7.52 -24.37
N ALA A 125 -15.89 8.69 -24.59
CA ALA A 125 -14.74 8.86 -25.49
C ALA A 125 -13.50 8.06 -25.04
N THR A 126 -13.34 7.80 -23.73
CA THR A 126 -12.22 7.05 -23.16
C THR A 126 -12.47 5.57 -23.09
N VAL A 127 -13.71 5.11 -23.30
CA VAL A 127 -14.16 3.72 -23.22
C VAL A 127 -14.73 3.21 -24.55
N ALA A 128 -14.53 3.96 -25.63
CA ALA A 128 -15.08 3.63 -26.97
C ALA A 128 -14.72 2.20 -27.44
N ASP A 129 -13.56 1.71 -27.05
CA ASP A 129 -13.06 0.38 -27.44
C ASP A 129 -13.37 -0.72 -26.43
N TRP A 130 -13.96 -0.39 -25.28
CA TRP A 130 -14.38 -1.41 -24.31
C TRP A 130 -15.60 -2.15 -24.80
N ARG A 131 -15.43 -3.43 -25.10
CA ARG A 131 -16.46 -4.31 -25.66
C ARG A 131 -16.84 -5.46 -24.72
N ASN A 132 -16.33 -5.44 -23.50
CA ASN A 132 -16.51 -6.49 -22.51
C ASN A 132 -16.09 -7.88 -23.04
N THR A 133 -15.05 -7.90 -23.88
CA THR A 133 -14.44 -9.12 -24.40
C THR A 133 -13.72 -9.89 -23.28
N PRO A 134 -13.35 -11.16 -23.47
CA PRO A 134 -12.48 -11.86 -22.52
C PRO A 134 -11.17 -11.12 -22.23
N ALA A 135 -10.60 -10.44 -23.22
CA ALA A 135 -9.37 -9.64 -23.04
C ALA A 135 -9.62 -8.41 -22.17
N ASP A 136 -10.72 -7.69 -22.40
CA ASP A 136 -11.10 -6.53 -21.56
C ASP A 136 -11.32 -6.98 -20.11
N ARG A 137 -12.05 -8.08 -19.90
CA ARG A 137 -12.28 -8.64 -18.55
C ARG A 137 -10.99 -9.10 -17.90
N ALA A 138 -10.07 -9.73 -18.64
CA ALA A 138 -8.77 -10.13 -18.10
C ALA A 138 -7.93 -8.92 -17.68
N TRP A 139 -8.05 -7.81 -18.39
CA TRP A 139 -7.37 -6.55 -17.99
C TRP A 139 -7.97 -5.96 -16.72
N SER A 140 -9.31 -5.93 -16.58
CA SER A 140 -9.98 -5.40 -15.39
C SER A 140 -9.95 -6.35 -14.18
N SER A 141 -9.76 -7.65 -14.44
CA SER A 141 -9.72 -8.70 -13.43
C SER A 141 -8.52 -9.61 -13.72
N PRO A 142 -7.30 -9.15 -13.46
CA PRO A 142 -6.09 -9.93 -13.70
C PRO A 142 -6.13 -11.22 -12.88
N ASP A 143 -5.48 -12.27 -13.39
CA ASP A 143 -5.37 -13.53 -12.65
C ASP A 143 -4.61 -13.35 -11.33
N SER A 144 -4.86 -14.24 -10.38
CA SER A 144 -4.29 -14.13 -9.03
C SER A 144 -2.75 -14.20 -9.02
N ALA A 145 -2.13 -14.92 -9.96
CA ALA A 145 -0.68 -14.97 -10.05
C ALA A 145 -0.09 -13.62 -10.48
N ALA A 146 -0.72 -12.96 -11.47
CA ALA A 146 -0.31 -11.62 -11.90
C ALA A 146 -0.50 -10.58 -10.78
N VAL A 147 -1.60 -10.66 -10.02
CA VAL A 147 -1.84 -9.78 -8.86
C VAL A 147 -0.78 -9.97 -7.80
N LEU A 148 -0.50 -11.21 -7.38
CA LEU A 148 0.50 -11.51 -6.36
C LEU A 148 1.90 -11.05 -6.79
N ARG A 149 2.27 -11.30 -8.05
CA ARG A 149 3.56 -10.85 -8.58
C ARG A 149 3.69 -9.33 -8.63
N ALA A 150 2.61 -8.61 -8.92
CA ALA A 150 2.60 -7.15 -8.90
C ALA A 150 2.69 -6.59 -7.47
N MET A 151 2.03 -7.24 -6.49
CA MET A 151 2.08 -6.85 -5.08
C MET A 151 3.45 -7.07 -4.44
N ASP A 152 4.18 -8.09 -4.88
CA ASP A 152 5.50 -8.45 -4.35
C ASP A 152 6.68 -7.89 -5.17
N ARG A 153 6.40 -7.00 -6.10
CA ARG A 153 7.45 -6.36 -6.87
C ARG A 153 8.28 -5.42 -5.99
N PHE A 154 9.60 -5.59 -5.98
CA PHE A 154 10.49 -4.74 -5.19
C PHE A 154 10.64 -3.34 -5.81
N HIS A 155 10.88 -2.36 -4.94
CA HIS A 155 10.94 -0.95 -5.27
C HIS A 155 12.39 -0.48 -5.44
N PRO A 156 12.67 0.39 -6.41
CA PRO A 156 13.93 1.13 -6.44
C PRO A 156 14.09 1.94 -5.15
N VAL A 157 15.31 1.96 -4.60
CA VAL A 157 15.59 2.85 -3.46
C VAL A 157 15.43 4.29 -3.92
N PRO A 158 14.55 5.09 -3.30
CA PRO A 158 14.40 6.49 -3.66
C PRO A 158 15.69 7.28 -3.45
N ASP A 159 15.92 8.28 -4.29
CA ASP A 159 17.06 9.19 -4.15
C ASP A 159 16.85 10.15 -2.97
N SER A 160 17.15 9.66 -1.79
CA SER A 160 17.04 10.38 -0.52
C SER A 160 18.25 10.02 0.34
N PRO A 161 19.42 10.65 0.14
CA PRO A 161 20.68 10.26 0.78
C PRO A 161 20.63 10.20 2.31
N GLU A 162 19.83 11.06 2.91
CA GLU A 162 19.60 11.11 4.36
C GLU A 162 18.98 9.82 4.90
N PHE A 163 18.04 9.21 4.14
CA PHE A 163 17.29 8.04 4.57
C PHE A 163 17.80 6.73 3.97
N SER A 164 18.52 6.78 2.85
CA SER A 164 18.96 5.59 2.09
C SER A 164 19.68 4.53 2.93
N PRO A 165 20.48 4.87 3.96
CA PRO A 165 21.08 3.86 4.83
C PRO A 165 20.07 3.05 5.66
N SER A 166 18.84 3.53 5.81
CA SER A 166 17.76 2.85 6.54
C SER A 166 16.75 2.15 5.63
N TRP A 167 17.00 2.14 4.32
CA TRP A 167 16.11 1.42 3.40
C TRP A 167 16.18 -0.08 3.63
N ALA A 168 15.03 -0.67 3.80
CA ALA A 168 14.87 -2.11 3.73
C ALA A 168 13.53 -2.48 3.09
N GLU A 169 13.53 -3.63 2.43
CA GLU A 169 12.37 -4.20 1.77
C GLU A 169 12.39 -5.69 1.99
N TRP A 170 11.26 -6.28 2.36
CA TRP A 170 11.23 -7.69 2.70
C TRP A 170 9.90 -8.37 2.39
N LEU A 171 10.00 -9.63 2.05
CA LEU A 171 8.92 -10.60 2.05
C LEU A 171 8.91 -11.32 3.40
N TYR A 172 7.81 -11.24 4.11
CA TYR A 172 7.61 -11.87 5.39
C TYR A 172 6.55 -12.96 5.30
N PHE A 173 6.86 -14.09 5.83
CA PHE A 173 5.97 -15.24 5.90
C PHE A 173 5.83 -15.67 7.35
N ASN A 174 4.62 -15.94 7.80
CA ASN A 174 4.42 -16.63 9.05
C ASN A 174 3.43 -17.78 8.89
N GLY A 175 3.52 -18.73 9.78
CA GLY A 175 2.60 -19.84 9.80
C GLY A 175 2.64 -20.63 11.09
N ARG A 176 1.59 -21.43 11.26
CA ARG A 176 1.45 -22.32 12.42
C ARG A 176 0.79 -23.62 12.03
N THR A 177 1.19 -24.71 12.67
CA THR A 177 0.50 -26.01 12.56
C THR A 177 -0.89 -25.94 13.19
N ALA A 178 -1.79 -26.81 12.77
CA ALA A 178 -3.15 -26.87 13.30
C ALA A 178 -3.21 -27.14 14.82
N ASP A 179 -2.28 -27.96 15.34
CA ASP A 179 -2.12 -28.24 16.77
C ASP A 179 -1.44 -27.09 17.55
N GLY A 180 -0.94 -26.07 16.85
CA GLY A 180 -0.28 -24.90 17.43
C GLY A 180 1.10 -25.18 18.04
N ARG A 181 1.65 -26.40 17.89
CA ARG A 181 2.94 -26.79 18.47
C ARG A 181 4.14 -26.22 17.74
N LEU A 182 3.97 -25.90 16.45
CA LEU A 182 4.97 -25.21 15.66
C LEU A 182 4.42 -23.89 15.12
N ARG A 183 5.19 -22.83 15.29
CA ARG A 183 5.02 -21.56 14.60
C ARG A 183 6.34 -21.15 13.97
N PHE A 184 6.28 -20.45 12.86
CA PHE A 184 7.46 -19.87 12.24
C PHE A 184 7.20 -18.45 11.78
N TYR A 185 8.28 -17.68 11.74
CA TYR A 185 8.34 -16.32 11.23
C TYR A 185 9.59 -16.24 10.34
N LEU A 186 9.38 -16.04 9.07
CA LEU A 186 10.43 -16.11 8.04
C LEU A 186 10.47 -14.82 7.25
N THR A 187 11.64 -14.21 7.16
CA THR A 187 11.87 -12.96 6.44
C THR A 187 12.96 -13.14 5.40
N PHE A 188 12.66 -12.77 4.15
CA PHE A 188 13.64 -12.54 3.10
C PHE A 188 13.80 -11.03 2.96
N MET A 189 14.91 -10.47 3.41
CA MET A 189 15.13 -9.03 3.47
C MET A 189 16.25 -8.59 2.55
N VAL A 190 16.03 -7.47 1.86
CA VAL A 190 17.04 -6.74 1.10
C VAL A 190 17.18 -5.34 1.70
N GLY A 191 18.32 -5.08 2.27
CA GLY A 191 18.66 -3.85 3.00
C GLY A 191 19.24 -2.75 2.11
N PRO A 192 20.03 -1.82 2.70
CA PRO A 192 20.57 -0.68 1.99
C PRO A 192 21.64 -1.05 0.95
N VAL A 193 21.96 -0.07 0.13
CA VAL A 193 23.09 -0.14 -0.81
C VAL A 193 24.41 -0.21 -0.02
N THR A 194 25.26 -1.20 -0.32
CA THR A 194 26.59 -1.38 0.29
C THR A 194 27.71 -0.95 -0.64
N ALA A 195 27.48 -1.03 -1.94
CA ALA A 195 28.37 -0.58 -3.00
C ALA A 195 27.52 -0.35 -4.28
N PRO A 196 28.02 0.34 -5.31
CA PRO A 196 27.31 0.51 -6.57
C PRO A 196 26.78 -0.82 -7.13
N GLY A 197 25.45 -0.90 -7.36
CA GLY A 197 24.76 -2.09 -7.83
C GLY A 197 24.64 -3.24 -6.81
N ARG A 198 25.07 -3.07 -5.55
CA ARG A 198 25.10 -4.13 -4.54
C ARG A 198 24.31 -3.72 -3.30
N ARG A 199 23.50 -4.64 -2.76
CA ARG A 199 22.71 -4.42 -1.54
C ARG A 199 22.99 -5.50 -0.50
N ALA A 200 22.95 -5.13 0.77
CA ALA A 200 22.91 -6.10 1.85
C ALA A 200 21.61 -6.91 1.75
N ALA A 201 21.67 -8.20 2.07
CA ALA A 201 20.48 -9.04 2.12
C ALA A 201 20.63 -10.10 3.21
N GLY A 202 19.51 -10.67 3.65
CA GLY A 202 19.50 -11.73 4.64
C GLY A 202 18.21 -12.52 4.66
N VAL A 203 18.29 -13.73 5.17
CA VAL A 203 17.15 -14.56 5.48
C VAL A 203 17.19 -14.86 6.96
N ARG A 204 16.07 -14.68 7.61
CA ARG A 204 15.88 -14.97 9.02
C ARG A 204 14.68 -15.87 9.20
N LEU A 205 14.85 -16.96 9.92
CA LEU A 205 13.80 -17.84 10.38
C LEU A 205 13.79 -17.89 11.90
N GLN A 206 12.65 -17.65 12.47
CA GLN A 206 12.40 -17.86 13.89
C GLN A 206 11.36 -18.96 14.04
N LEU A 207 11.74 -19.99 14.71
CA LEU A 207 10.89 -21.16 15.01
C LEU A 207 10.52 -21.16 16.47
N ASP A 208 9.25 -21.32 16.71
CA ASP A 208 8.67 -21.57 18.00
C ASP A 208 8.11 -22.99 18.01
N ARG A 209 8.76 -23.89 18.71
CA ARG A 209 8.40 -25.30 18.81
C ARG A 209 8.19 -25.67 20.29
N ASP A 210 7.00 -26.17 20.62
CA ASP A 210 6.65 -26.63 21.96
C ASP A 210 7.04 -25.65 23.08
N GLY A 211 6.93 -24.36 22.82
CA GLY A 211 7.28 -23.37 23.81
C GLY A 211 8.71 -22.85 23.75
N THR A 212 9.57 -23.42 22.93
CA THR A 212 10.96 -22.97 22.77
C THR A 212 11.15 -22.25 21.46
N THR A 213 11.68 -21.03 21.53
CA THR A 213 11.98 -20.22 20.34
C THR A 213 13.46 -20.32 19.99
N THR A 214 13.74 -20.62 18.73
CA THR A 214 15.10 -20.66 18.16
C THR A 214 15.14 -19.78 16.91
N SER A 215 16.20 -18.99 16.75
CA SER A 215 16.41 -18.12 15.59
C SER A 215 17.56 -18.63 14.74
N TYR A 216 17.37 -18.61 13.43
CA TYR A 216 18.35 -18.97 12.40
C TYR A 216 18.46 -17.81 11.42
N ALA A 217 19.66 -17.49 10.97
CA ALA A 217 19.87 -16.40 10.02
C ALA A 217 21.07 -16.66 9.12
N SER A 218 21.01 -16.11 7.94
CA SER A 218 22.17 -15.98 7.04
C SER A 218 22.15 -14.62 6.35
N GLY A 219 23.34 -14.07 6.10
CA GLY A 219 23.51 -12.82 5.35
C GLY A 219 24.16 -13.07 3.99
N ALA A 220 23.91 -12.18 3.06
CA ALA A 220 24.50 -12.17 1.73
C ALA A 220 24.59 -10.75 1.18
N ILE A 221 25.33 -10.58 0.09
CA ILE A 221 25.32 -9.38 -0.75
C ILE A 221 24.69 -9.80 -2.09
N VAL A 222 23.66 -9.08 -2.50
CA VAL A 222 22.91 -9.36 -3.73
C VAL A 222 23.10 -8.26 -4.78
N ASP A 223 22.84 -8.60 -6.04
CA ASP A 223 22.77 -7.66 -7.13
C ASP A 223 21.45 -6.87 -7.06
N ALA A 224 21.53 -5.53 -7.04
CA ALA A 224 20.36 -4.67 -6.88
C ALA A 224 19.41 -4.76 -8.08
N ALA A 225 19.94 -4.79 -9.30
CA ALA A 225 19.11 -4.89 -10.51
C ALA A 225 18.47 -6.26 -10.63
N GLY A 226 19.19 -7.33 -10.29
CA GLY A 226 18.67 -8.70 -10.28
C GLY A 226 17.50 -8.85 -9.31
N VAL A 227 17.59 -8.31 -8.10
CA VAL A 227 16.48 -8.34 -7.12
C VAL A 227 15.25 -7.62 -7.64
N LEU A 228 15.41 -6.41 -8.20
CA LEU A 228 14.30 -5.64 -8.77
C LEU A 228 13.63 -6.34 -9.95
N ALA A 229 14.41 -7.06 -10.76
CA ALA A 229 13.90 -7.77 -11.93
C ALA A 229 13.21 -9.09 -11.58
N SER A 230 13.65 -9.77 -10.51
CA SER A 230 13.21 -11.13 -10.18
C SER A 230 12.11 -11.20 -9.11
N ALA A 231 11.99 -10.21 -8.21
CA ALA A 231 11.02 -10.28 -7.11
C ALA A 231 9.59 -10.57 -7.60
N PRO A 232 8.87 -11.42 -6.89
CA PRO A 232 9.17 -12.10 -5.63
C PRO A 232 10.11 -13.30 -5.69
N ASP A 233 10.64 -13.65 -6.86
CA ASP A 233 11.52 -14.79 -7.03
C ASP A 233 12.92 -14.43 -6.54
N LEU A 234 13.20 -14.62 -5.24
CA LEU A 234 14.47 -14.25 -4.61
C LEU A 234 15.34 -15.48 -4.32
N GLU A 235 16.66 -15.26 -4.38
CA GLU A 235 17.67 -16.18 -3.87
C GLU A 235 18.68 -15.40 -3.02
N ILE A 236 18.74 -15.72 -1.72
CA ILE A 236 19.61 -15.03 -0.74
C ILE A 236 20.35 -16.09 0.07
N GLY A 237 21.68 -16.20 -0.12
CA GLY A 237 22.53 -17.11 0.64
C GLY A 237 22.09 -18.58 0.55
N GLY A 238 21.63 -19.04 -0.61
CA GLY A 238 21.13 -20.40 -0.84
C GLY A 238 19.66 -20.63 -0.44
N ASN A 239 19.05 -19.68 0.25
CA ASN A 239 17.62 -19.72 0.56
C ASN A 239 16.82 -19.11 -0.60
N ARG A 240 15.67 -19.68 -0.92
CA ARG A 240 14.88 -19.28 -2.09
C ARG A 240 13.42 -19.09 -1.76
N VAL A 241 12.79 -18.11 -2.39
CA VAL A 241 11.35 -18.00 -2.53
C VAL A 241 11.01 -17.87 -3.99
N ARG A 242 9.96 -18.55 -4.46
CA ARG A 242 9.47 -18.53 -5.84
C ARG A 242 7.95 -18.46 -5.83
N LEU A 243 7.39 -17.63 -6.70
CA LEU A 243 5.96 -17.60 -6.97
C LEU A 243 5.65 -18.41 -8.24
N GLU A 244 5.09 -19.60 -8.08
CA GLU A 244 4.68 -20.51 -9.14
C GLU A 244 3.16 -20.51 -9.28
N GLY A 245 2.64 -19.87 -10.32
CA GLY A 245 1.21 -19.55 -10.38
C GLY A 245 0.84 -18.67 -9.19
N SER A 246 -0.11 -19.08 -8.37
CA SER A 246 -0.48 -18.39 -7.13
C SER A 246 0.15 -18.99 -5.86
N ARG A 247 1.04 -19.96 -5.99
CA ARG A 247 1.68 -20.65 -4.86
C ARG A 247 3.08 -20.14 -4.61
N TYR A 248 3.40 -19.78 -3.38
CA TYR A 248 4.77 -19.54 -2.96
C TYR A 248 5.46 -20.85 -2.60
N ARG A 249 6.64 -21.07 -3.18
CA ARG A 249 7.56 -22.15 -2.80
C ARG A 249 8.77 -21.55 -2.12
N ILE A 250 9.06 -22.04 -0.94
CA ILE A 250 10.15 -21.58 -0.09
C ILE A 250 11.10 -22.75 0.14
N ALA A 251 12.38 -22.57 -0.17
CA ALA A 251 13.43 -23.53 0.14
C ALA A 251 14.44 -22.86 1.09
N LEU A 252 14.73 -23.53 2.19
CA LEU A 252 15.60 -23.03 3.23
C LEU A 252 16.89 -23.86 3.31
N ALA A 253 18.00 -23.16 3.47
CA ALA A 253 19.34 -23.70 3.68
C ALA A 253 20.10 -22.83 4.69
N LEU A 254 19.48 -22.59 5.85
CA LEU A 254 20.09 -21.83 6.94
C LEU A 254 20.98 -22.75 7.81
N PRO A 255 22.03 -22.20 8.44
CA PRO A 255 22.81 -22.98 9.42
C PRO A 255 21.90 -23.57 10.51
N GLY A 256 21.83 -24.89 10.58
CA GLY A 256 21.03 -25.62 11.58
C GLY A 256 19.57 -25.90 11.19
N VAL A 257 19.07 -25.35 10.09
CA VAL A 257 17.73 -25.66 9.58
C VAL A 257 17.69 -25.66 8.06
N SER A 258 17.05 -26.67 7.47
CA SER A 258 16.82 -26.76 6.04
C SER A 258 15.45 -27.34 5.75
N GLY A 259 14.99 -27.25 4.51
CA GLY A 259 13.74 -27.86 4.09
C GLY A 259 12.97 -27.01 3.09
N ALA A 260 11.72 -27.36 2.88
CA ALA A 260 10.86 -26.65 1.94
C ALA A 260 9.45 -26.47 2.51
N LEU A 261 8.90 -25.30 2.25
CA LEU A 261 7.52 -24.95 2.57
C LEU A 261 6.79 -24.46 1.32
N THR A 262 5.50 -24.66 1.28
CA THR A 262 4.62 -24.04 0.30
C THR A 262 3.55 -23.22 1.02
N LEU A 263 3.18 -22.07 0.46
CA LEU A 263 2.04 -21.29 0.90
C LEU A 263 1.05 -21.16 -0.26
N ASP A 264 -0.15 -21.68 -0.08
CA ASP A 264 -1.27 -21.58 -0.99
C ASP A 264 -2.25 -20.50 -0.48
N PRO A 265 -2.41 -19.37 -1.18
CA PRO A 265 -3.37 -18.33 -0.79
C PRO A 265 -4.81 -18.83 -0.78
N ALA A 266 -5.59 -18.43 0.19
CA ALA A 266 -7.04 -18.54 0.11
C ALA A 266 -7.59 -17.48 -0.85
N ALA A 267 -8.73 -17.77 -1.48
CA ALA A 267 -9.35 -16.86 -2.44
C ALA A 267 -9.75 -15.53 -1.78
N GLY A 268 -9.55 -14.42 -2.49
CA GLY A 268 -9.95 -13.09 -2.05
C GLY A 268 -9.14 -12.49 -0.89
N GLN A 269 -8.06 -13.14 -0.49
CA GLN A 269 -7.30 -12.81 0.72
C GLN A 269 -6.05 -11.95 0.45
N SER A 270 -6.11 -11.07 -0.55
CA SER A 270 -5.03 -10.11 -0.84
C SER A 270 -5.45 -8.69 -0.44
N LEU A 271 -4.66 -8.04 0.43
CA LEU A 271 -4.84 -6.65 0.82
C LEU A 271 -3.95 -5.75 -0.08
N PRO A 272 -4.55 -4.77 -0.79
CA PRO A 272 -3.80 -3.88 -1.67
C PRO A 272 -2.69 -3.10 -0.97
N PRO A 273 -1.67 -2.62 -1.72
CA PRO A 273 -0.60 -1.80 -1.18
C PRO A 273 -1.10 -0.49 -0.57
N ALA A 274 -0.50 -0.12 0.56
CA ALA A 274 -0.65 1.17 1.21
C ALA A 274 0.74 1.76 1.47
N ALA A 275 0.93 3.04 1.17
CA ALA A 275 2.17 3.73 1.47
C ALA A 275 1.91 5.05 2.18
N ILE A 276 2.80 5.40 3.09
CA ILE A 276 2.83 6.67 3.79
C ILE A 276 4.06 7.43 3.29
N THR A 277 3.84 8.66 2.87
CA THR A 277 4.92 9.54 2.42
C THR A 277 5.09 10.71 3.39
N GLY A 278 6.32 11.10 3.63
CA GLY A 278 6.68 12.20 4.51
C GLY A 278 7.56 13.26 3.84
N ALA A 279 8.08 14.16 4.66
CA ALA A 279 8.98 15.20 4.20
C ALA A 279 10.28 14.62 3.62
N ARG A 280 10.92 15.37 2.74
CA ARG A 280 12.22 15.07 2.14
C ARG A 280 12.27 13.73 1.38
N GLY A 281 11.10 13.25 0.88
CA GLY A 281 11.01 12.00 0.12
C GLY A 281 11.02 10.74 0.99
N TRP A 282 10.80 10.86 2.30
CA TRP A 282 10.61 9.70 3.17
C TRP A 282 9.35 8.93 2.76
N VAL A 283 9.45 7.60 2.77
CA VAL A 283 8.34 6.69 2.43
C VAL A 283 8.46 5.38 3.19
N THR A 284 7.33 4.83 3.55
CA THR A 284 7.18 3.43 4.00
C THR A 284 5.90 2.85 3.45
N GLY A 285 5.90 1.58 3.12
CA GLY A 285 4.77 0.91 2.53
C GLY A 285 4.61 -0.53 3.00
N TYR A 286 3.41 -1.03 2.80
CA TYR A 286 2.94 -2.33 3.25
C TYR A 286 1.88 -2.88 2.29
N THR A 287 1.92 -4.17 2.04
CA THR A 287 0.85 -4.93 1.39
C THR A 287 0.81 -6.34 1.96
N ALA A 288 -0.36 -6.98 1.96
CA ALA A 288 -0.46 -8.40 2.31
C ALA A 288 -0.98 -9.20 1.12
N PRO A 289 -0.10 -9.76 0.28
CA PRO A 289 -0.49 -10.63 -0.81
C PRO A 289 -1.30 -11.84 -0.34
N VAL A 290 -1.01 -12.38 0.85
CA VAL A 290 -1.73 -13.52 1.41
C VAL A 290 -2.08 -13.26 2.87
N LEU A 291 -3.24 -12.68 3.12
CA LEU A 291 -3.74 -12.47 4.49
C LEU A 291 -4.16 -13.79 5.16
N SER A 292 -4.58 -14.76 4.38
CA SER A 292 -4.88 -16.11 4.84
C SER A 292 -4.54 -17.13 3.75
N GLY A 293 -3.86 -18.18 4.15
CA GLY A 293 -3.46 -19.26 3.25
C GLY A 293 -3.17 -20.55 4.00
N ARG A 294 -2.80 -21.58 3.23
CA ARG A 294 -2.43 -22.88 3.75
C ARG A 294 -0.95 -23.13 3.56
N VAL A 295 -0.27 -23.52 4.65
CA VAL A 295 1.15 -23.89 4.60
C VAL A 295 1.31 -25.41 4.70
N ASN A 296 2.13 -25.96 3.81
CA ASN A 296 2.54 -27.35 3.82
C ASN A 296 4.06 -27.46 3.60
N GLY A 297 4.66 -28.55 4.07
CA GLY A 297 6.06 -28.84 3.82
C GLY A 297 6.74 -29.61 4.95
N GLU A 298 8.06 -29.61 4.90
CA GLU A 298 8.90 -30.27 5.92
C GLU A 298 10.15 -29.45 6.19
N LEU A 299 10.49 -29.31 7.47
CA LEU A 299 11.74 -28.71 7.93
C LEU A 299 12.59 -29.76 8.63
N THR A 300 13.88 -29.75 8.36
CA THR A 300 14.89 -30.50 9.11
C THR A 300 15.60 -29.53 10.06
N ILE A 301 15.45 -29.73 11.36
CA ILE A 301 16.01 -28.90 12.43
C ILE A 301 17.05 -29.75 13.18
N GLY A 302 18.33 -29.47 12.92
CA GLY A 302 19.39 -30.37 13.38
C GLY A 302 19.24 -31.76 12.77
N ARG A 303 18.77 -32.75 13.58
CA ARG A 303 18.49 -34.12 13.13
C ARG A 303 17.00 -34.44 13.04
N ASP A 304 16.14 -33.55 13.51
CA ASP A 304 14.69 -33.76 13.57
C ASP A 304 14.01 -33.35 12.28
N ARG A 305 13.14 -34.20 11.77
CA ARG A 305 12.21 -33.84 10.67
C ARG A 305 10.88 -33.40 11.27
N VAL A 306 10.43 -32.21 10.88
CA VAL A 306 9.21 -31.59 11.34
C VAL A 306 8.30 -31.31 10.16
N ALA A 307 7.22 -32.06 10.04
CA ALA A 307 6.23 -31.86 8.99
C ALA A 307 5.28 -30.70 9.36
N VAL A 308 5.01 -29.82 8.42
CA VAL A 308 3.94 -28.82 8.46
C VAL A 308 2.84 -29.32 7.51
N ARG A 309 1.67 -29.60 8.06
CA ARG A 309 0.52 -30.12 7.30
C ARG A 309 -0.68 -29.23 7.55
N ASP A 310 -1.26 -28.73 6.47
CA ASP A 310 -2.46 -27.89 6.48
C ASP A 310 -2.43 -26.77 7.53
N GLY A 311 -1.22 -26.20 7.73
CA GLY A 311 -1.00 -25.10 8.66
C GLY A 311 -1.65 -23.82 8.15
N ALA A 312 -2.07 -22.95 9.06
CA ALA A 312 -2.45 -21.59 8.70
C ALA A 312 -1.21 -20.79 8.30
N GLY A 313 -1.29 -20.04 7.23
CA GLY A 313 -0.19 -19.25 6.69
C GLY A 313 -0.60 -17.84 6.30
N TYR A 314 0.36 -16.95 6.31
CA TYR A 314 0.27 -15.54 6.04
C TYR A 314 1.52 -15.07 5.30
N HIS A 315 1.38 -14.04 4.47
CA HIS A 315 2.49 -13.38 3.80
C HIS A 315 2.20 -11.90 3.59
N ASP A 316 3.17 -11.07 3.95
CA ASP A 316 3.18 -9.66 3.62
C ASP A 316 4.51 -9.21 2.98
N HIS A 317 4.46 -8.02 2.41
CA HIS A 317 5.58 -7.35 1.80
C HIS A 317 5.64 -5.91 2.32
N ASN A 318 6.81 -5.53 2.83
CA ASN A 318 7.07 -4.22 3.40
C ASN A 318 8.27 -3.58 2.73
N TRP A 319 8.23 -2.26 2.54
CA TRP A 319 9.33 -1.48 1.97
C TRP A 319 9.41 -0.09 2.57
N GLY A 320 10.57 0.52 2.56
CA GLY A 320 10.71 1.91 2.99
C GLY A 320 11.95 2.24 3.78
N PHE A 321 11.93 3.43 4.37
CA PHE A 321 12.96 3.94 5.28
C PHE A 321 12.52 3.68 6.71
N TRP A 322 13.27 2.87 7.45
CA TRP A 322 12.83 2.31 8.73
C TRP A 322 13.48 2.93 9.96
N LYS A 323 14.45 3.84 9.81
CA LYS A 323 15.07 4.52 10.96
C LYS A 323 14.05 5.34 11.73
N GLY A 324 13.89 5.04 13.02
CA GLY A 324 12.96 5.75 13.90
C GLY A 324 11.48 5.44 13.70
N VAL A 325 11.14 4.52 12.81
CA VAL A 325 9.76 4.03 12.63
C VAL A 325 9.40 3.08 13.74
N ARG A 326 8.18 3.20 14.26
CA ARG A 326 7.56 2.23 15.15
C ARG A 326 6.27 1.72 14.52
N TRP A 327 5.85 0.50 14.87
CA TRP A 327 4.57 -0.01 14.37
C TRP A 327 3.88 -0.94 15.36
N GLN A 328 2.58 -1.05 15.19
CA GLN A 328 1.73 -2.09 15.73
C GLN A 328 1.01 -2.76 14.57
N TRP A 329 0.97 -4.07 14.60
CA TRP A 329 0.34 -4.88 13.56
C TRP A 329 -0.28 -6.12 14.18
N GLY A 330 -1.33 -6.65 13.55
CA GLY A 330 -1.87 -7.95 13.91
C GLY A 330 -2.87 -8.49 12.92
N GLN A 331 -3.03 -9.81 12.93
CA GLN A 331 -3.93 -10.52 12.05
C GLN A 331 -4.59 -11.71 12.75
N VAL A 332 -5.84 -11.98 12.34
CA VAL A 332 -6.59 -13.17 12.75
C VAL A 332 -7.51 -13.60 11.61
N ALA A 333 -7.70 -14.93 11.48
CA ALA A 333 -8.63 -15.49 10.50
C ALA A 333 -9.57 -16.49 11.18
N SER A 334 -10.83 -16.51 10.74
CA SER A 334 -11.86 -17.46 11.19
C SER A 334 -12.84 -17.75 10.06
N GLY A 335 -12.96 -19.01 9.67
CA GLY A 335 -13.78 -19.41 8.54
C GLY A 335 -13.31 -18.78 7.22
N ASP A 336 -14.19 -18.05 6.57
CA ASP A 336 -13.94 -17.31 5.32
C ASP A 336 -13.46 -15.88 5.55
N LEU A 337 -13.39 -15.41 6.80
CA LEU A 337 -13.02 -14.05 7.16
C LEU A 337 -11.57 -13.96 7.62
N SER A 338 -10.91 -12.90 7.22
CA SER A 338 -9.60 -12.51 7.71
C SER A 338 -9.59 -11.02 8.06
N PHE A 339 -8.93 -10.71 9.16
CA PHE A 339 -8.81 -9.38 9.74
C PHE A 339 -7.33 -9.04 9.84
N VAL A 340 -6.99 -7.83 9.45
CA VAL A 340 -5.65 -7.27 9.65
C VAL A 340 -5.77 -5.83 10.10
N TYR A 341 -5.03 -5.47 11.10
CA TYR A 341 -4.87 -4.08 11.52
C TYR A 341 -3.41 -3.68 11.54
N GLY A 342 -3.16 -2.41 11.38
CA GLY A 342 -1.83 -1.85 11.48
C GLY A 342 -1.85 -0.36 11.81
N ARG A 343 -0.79 0.09 12.46
CA ARG A 343 -0.47 1.49 12.66
C ARG A 343 1.03 1.67 12.52
N ILE A 344 1.43 2.60 11.68
CA ILE A 344 2.81 3.07 11.59
C ILE A 344 2.91 4.40 12.30
N VAL A 345 3.94 4.55 13.13
CA VAL A 345 4.29 5.80 13.80
C VAL A 345 5.58 6.29 13.14
N PRO A 346 5.51 7.25 12.21
CA PRO A 346 6.68 7.80 11.54
C PRO A 346 7.54 8.61 12.51
N PRO A 347 8.82 8.86 12.18
CA PRO A 347 9.62 9.86 12.86
C PRO A 347 8.97 11.25 12.75
N ALA A 348 8.92 12.01 13.84
CA ALA A 348 8.22 13.31 13.91
C ALA A 348 8.82 14.38 12.98
N ASP A 349 10.07 14.22 12.57
CA ASP A 349 10.75 15.12 11.63
C ASP A 349 10.38 14.88 10.16
N VAL A 350 9.68 13.76 9.84
CA VAL A 350 9.24 13.45 8.48
C VAL A 350 7.73 13.50 8.30
N ALA A 351 6.95 13.15 9.33
CA ALA A 351 5.50 13.27 9.32
C ALA A 351 4.98 13.38 10.75
N ASP A 352 3.85 14.06 10.93
CA ASP A 352 3.19 14.15 12.24
C ASP A 352 2.59 12.77 12.60
N PRO A 353 3.09 12.08 13.64
CA PRO A 353 2.62 10.76 14.02
C PRO A 353 1.13 10.71 14.41
N ASP A 354 0.58 11.83 14.88
CA ASP A 354 -0.82 11.90 15.31
C ASP A 354 -1.78 12.05 14.13
N LEU A 355 -1.27 12.47 12.96
CA LEU A 355 -2.05 12.58 11.73
C LEU A 355 -1.99 11.28 10.87
N VAL A 356 -1.14 10.33 11.23
CA VAL A 356 -1.09 9.04 10.53
C VAL A 356 -2.03 8.05 11.22
N PRO A 357 -3.18 7.74 10.61
CA PRO A 357 -4.15 6.85 11.22
C PRO A 357 -3.67 5.40 11.24
N GLY A 358 -4.18 4.63 12.19
CA GLY A 358 -4.20 3.18 12.06
C GLY A 358 -5.23 2.74 11.01
N PHE A 359 -5.19 1.47 10.66
CA PHE A 359 -6.21 0.86 9.79
C PHE A 359 -6.67 -0.50 10.32
N LEU A 360 -7.89 -0.88 9.95
CA LEU A 360 -8.41 -2.25 10.04
C LEU A 360 -9.01 -2.63 8.69
N GLY A 361 -8.55 -3.73 8.13
CA GLY A 361 -9.09 -4.34 6.92
C GLY A 361 -9.74 -5.67 7.22
N VAL A 362 -10.88 -5.94 6.58
CA VAL A 362 -11.60 -7.21 6.64
C VAL A 362 -11.76 -7.76 5.24
N LEU A 363 -11.34 -9.00 5.03
CA LEU A 363 -11.43 -9.70 3.76
C LEU A 363 -12.25 -10.99 3.91
N GLY A 364 -12.99 -11.30 2.85
CA GLY A 364 -13.71 -12.57 2.69
C GLY A 364 -13.24 -13.29 1.43
N ALA A 365 -13.89 -14.41 1.11
CA ALA A 365 -13.54 -15.24 -0.05
C ALA A 365 -13.63 -14.51 -1.41
N LYS A 366 -14.34 -13.39 -1.49
CA LYS A 366 -14.52 -12.58 -2.71
C LYS A 366 -13.69 -11.28 -2.69
N GLY A 367 -12.85 -11.08 -1.68
CA GLY A 367 -12.05 -9.87 -1.51
C GLY A 367 -12.49 -9.01 -0.32
N PRO A 368 -12.16 -7.71 -0.31
CA PRO A 368 -12.45 -6.79 0.78
C PRO A 368 -13.95 -6.69 1.09
N LEU A 369 -14.29 -6.82 2.38
CA LEU A 369 -15.63 -6.64 2.92
C LEU A 369 -15.77 -5.32 3.66
N GLY A 370 -14.68 -4.81 4.22
CA GLY A 370 -14.66 -3.54 4.90
C GLY A 370 -13.24 -3.06 5.18
N PHE A 371 -13.12 -1.75 5.33
CA PHE A 371 -11.89 -1.08 5.68
C PHE A 371 -12.18 0.17 6.49
N SER A 372 -11.39 0.46 7.50
CA SER A 372 -11.50 1.68 8.28
C SER A 372 -10.14 2.26 8.61
N THR A 373 -10.06 3.59 8.64
CA THR A 373 -8.99 4.36 9.25
C THR A 373 -9.42 5.08 10.54
N ALA A 374 -10.71 5.02 10.89
CA ALA A 374 -11.20 5.44 12.20
C ALA A 374 -10.94 4.32 13.22
N VAL A 375 -9.66 4.13 13.56
CA VAL A 375 -9.18 3.02 14.36
C VAL A 375 -8.47 3.54 15.61
N SER A 376 -8.85 3.03 16.78
CA SER A 376 -8.09 3.17 18.02
C SER A 376 -7.38 1.87 18.36
N LEU A 377 -6.11 1.97 18.78
CA LEU A 377 -5.31 0.87 19.27
C LEU A 377 -4.88 1.19 20.71
N GLU A 378 -5.26 0.32 21.62
CA GLU A 378 -4.90 0.42 23.05
C GLU A 378 -4.08 -0.81 23.43
N GLU A 379 -2.90 -0.60 24.00
CA GLU A 379 -2.04 -1.66 24.52
C GLU A 379 -1.90 -1.53 26.03
N THR A 380 -2.13 -2.60 26.75
CA THR A 380 -1.80 -2.71 28.17
C THR A 380 -0.59 -3.64 28.32
N SER A 381 0.37 -3.19 29.13
CA SER A 381 1.63 -3.91 29.38
C SER A 381 1.75 -4.26 30.87
N ASP A 382 2.56 -5.28 31.16
CA ASP A 382 2.96 -5.59 32.53
C ASP A 382 3.97 -4.57 33.08
N THR A 383 4.42 -4.81 34.31
CA THR A 383 5.40 -3.94 35.01
C THR A 383 6.78 -3.92 34.34
N LEU A 384 7.08 -4.91 33.48
CA LEU A 384 8.32 -5.00 32.70
C LEU A 384 8.15 -4.45 31.27
N GLY A 385 6.96 -3.92 30.96
CA GLY A 385 6.63 -3.35 29.68
C GLY A 385 6.29 -4.40 28.60
N ALA A 386 6.09 -5.68 28.93
CA ALA A 386 5.65 -6.66 27.95
C ALA A 386 4.13 -6.52 27.71
N PRO A 387 3.68 -6.46 26.44
CA PRO A 387 2.25 -6.41 26.13
C PRO A 387 1.49 -7.59 26.71
N GLN A 388 0.35 -7.31 27.35
CA GLN A 388 -0.55 -8.31 27.92
C GLN A 388 -1.88 -8.37 27.14
N ARG A 389 -2.35 -7.23 26.70
CA ARG A 389 -3.59 -7.12 25.91
C ARG A 389 -3.48 -6.00 24.90
N LEU A 390 -4.02 -6.22 23.72
CA LEU A 390 -4.26 -5.18 22.74
C LEU A 390 -5.75 -5.15 22.42
N THR A 391 -6.32 -3.94 22.37
CA THR A 391 -7.70 -3.71 21.95
C THR A 391 -7.69 -2.79 20.74
N VAL A 392 -8.30 -3.27 19.67
CA VAL A 392 -8.47 -2.52 18.41
C VAL A 392 -9.95 -2.26 18.23
N ARG A 393 -10.34 -0.99 18.11
CA ARG A 393 -11.71 -0.60 17.77
C ARG A 393 -11.69 0.12 16.44
N ALA A 394 -12.57 -0.27 15.54
CA ALA A 394 -12.66 0.30 14.22
C ALA A 394 -14.12 0.59 13.87
N HIS A 395 -14.38 1.82 13.43
CA HIS A 395 -15.68 2.26 12.96
C HIS A 395 -15.58 2.65 11.50
N GLY A 396 -16.59 2.32 10.70
CA GLY A 396 -16.65 2.65 9.28
C GLY A 396 -18.04 2.40 8.72
N GLN A 397 -18.23 2.70 7.45
CA GLN A 397 -19.52 2.54 6.79
C GLN A 397 -20.01 1.08 6.77
N THR A 398 -19.09 0.14 6.58
CA THR A 398 -19.40 -1.28 6.44
C THR A 398 -18.92 -2.13 7.61
N ILE A 399 -18.19 -1.55 8.56
CA ILE A 399 -17.67 -2.28 9.72
C ILE A 399 -17.83 -1.46 11.01
N ASP A 400 -18.18 -2.15 12.07
CA ASP A 400 -18.09 -1.68 13.45
C ASP A 400 -17.60 -2.86 14.29
N LEU A 401 -16.30 -2.84 14.63
CA LEU A 401 -15.61 -4.01 15.14
C LEU A 401 -14.74 -3.68 16.35
N THR A 402 -14.71 -4.59 17.29
CA THR A 402 -13.74 -4.64 18.39
C THR A 402 -12.97 -5.95 18.30
N LEU A 403 -11.64 -5.87 18.30
CA LEU A 403 -10.74 -7.01 18.38
C LEU A 403 -9.99 -6.92 19.71
N GLU A 404 -10.21 -7.87 20.60
CA GLU A 404 -9.50 -8.00 21.87
C GLU A 404 -8.49 -9.15 21.77
N PHE A 405 -7.21 -8.82 21.79
CA PHE A 405 -6.12 -9.78 21.74
C PHE A 405 -5.53 -9.98 23.13
N SER A 406 -5.55 -11.22 23.60
CA SER A 406 -4.88 -11.62 24.84
C SER A 406 -3.53 -12.24 24.52
N VAL A 407 -2.45 -11.64 25.04
CA VAL A 407 -1.10 -12.10 24.79
C VAL A 407 -0.79 -13.30 25.68
N GLU A 408 -0.67 -14.48 25.09
CA GLU A 408 -0.22 -15.68 25.79
C GLU A 408 1.28 -15.90 25.64
N ARG A 409 1.87 -15.29 24.61
CA ARG A 409 3.26 -15.50 24.25
C ARG A 409 3.87 -14.26 23.64
N THR A 410 5.06 -13.91 24.12
CA THR A 410 5.89 -12.82 23.57
C THR A 410 7.25 -13.36 23.20
N VAL A 411 7.66 -13.13 21.96
CA VAL A 411 9.00 -13.39 21.49
C VAL A 411 9.68 -12.09 21.19
N ARG A 412 10.74 -11.78 21.93
CA ARG A 412 11.53 -10.55 21.73
C ARG A 412 12.68 -10.84 20.78
N THR A 413 12.81 -9.99 19.79
CA THR A 413 13.91 -9.99 18.84
C THR A 413 14.65 -8.67 18.94
N ALA A 414 15.91 -8.71 19.32
CA ALA A 414 16.80 -7.56 19.18
C ALA A 414 17.10 -7.36 17.69
N MET A 415 16.60 -6.30 17.08
CA MET A 415 16.89 -5.91 15.71
C MET A 415 17.99 -4.85 15.74
N ALA A 416 19.19 -5.21 15.30
CA ALA A 416 20.23 -4.24 14.97
C ALA A 416 19.88 -3.58 13.61
N MET A 417 18.78 -2.86 13.54
CA MET A 417 18.61 -1.83 12.53
C MET A 417 19.59 -0.72 12.91
N THR A 418 20.32 -0.15 11.96
CA THR A 418 21.31 0.91 12.19
C THR A 418 20.68 2.07 12.97
N SER A 419 20.57 1.88 14.26
CA SER A 419 19.99 2.83 15.21
C SER A 419 21.12 3.78 15.63
N ALA A 420 20.78 5.05 15.76
CA ALA A 420 21.63 5.95 16.51
C ALA A 420 21.91 5.34 17.90
N PRO A 421 23.11 5.51 18.47
CA PRO A 421 23.41 5.00 19.81
C PRO A 421 22.34 5.47 20.80
N GLY A 422 21.64 4.54 21.45
CA GLY A 422 20.65 4.84 22.47
C GLY A 422 19.19 4.54 22.16
N SER A 423 18.85 4.03 20.97
CA SER A 423 17.49 3.57 20.68
C SER A 423 17.43 2.05 20.74
N PRO A 424 16.92 1.45 21.83
CA PRO A 424 16.60 0.03 21.83
C PRO A 424 15.41 -0.17 20.91
N THR A 425 15.57 -0.96 19.87
CA THR A 425 14.48 -1.38 19.01
C THR A 425 14.06 -2.79 19.42
N ASP A 426 13.00 -2.86 20.20
CA ASP A 426 12.40 -4.10 20.60
C ASP A 426 11.35 -4.51 19.56
N PHE A 427 11.63 -5.54 18.81
CA PHE A 427 10.63 -6.19 17.98
C PHE A 427 10.01 -7.33 18.77
N LEU A 428 8.73 -7.14 19.11
CA LEU A 428 7.94 -8.09 19.89
C LEU A 428 6.94 -8.80 18.97
N GLN A 429 7.08 -10.10 18.83
CA GLN A 429 6.12 -10.96 18.14
C GLN A 429 5.23 -11.62 19.17
N LEU A 430 3.93 -11.42 19.04
CA LEU A 430 2.92 -11.77 20.02
C LEU A 430 2.03 -12.89 19.46
N GLY A 431 1.72 -13.86 20.28
CA GLY A 431 0.81 -14.93 19.93
C GLY A 431 -0.28 -15.12 20.98
N GLY A 432 -1.51 -15.34 20.54
CA GLY A 432 -2.63 -15.54 21.45
C GLY A 432 -3.98 -15.59 20.73
N PRO A 433 -5.08 -15.68 21.47
CA PRO A 433 -6.42 -15.58 20.95
C PRO A 433 -6.82 -14.10 20.74
N PHE A 434 -7.52 -13.86 19.65
CA PHE A 434 -8.38 -12.70 19.42
C PHE A 434 -9.82 -13.08 19.71
N HIS A 435 -10.53 -12.25 20.48
CA HIS A 435 -11.98 -12.21 20.53
C HIS A 435 -12.43 -11.06 19.65
N VAL A 436 -13.19 -11.36 18.59
CA VAL A 436 -13.64 -10.37 17.60
C VAL A 436 -15.15 -10.26 17.69
N THR A 437 -15.63 -9.04 17.94
CA THR A 437 -17.06 -8.74 18.08
C THR A 437 -17.47 -7.54 17.25
N GLY A 438 -18.75 -7.45 16.89
CA GLY A 438 -19.32 -6.31 16.16
C GLY A 438 -20.09 -6.70 14.92
N HIS A 439 -19.94 -5.90 13.83
CA HIS A 439 -20.72 -6.10 12.60
C HIS A 439 -19.85 -5.84 11.35
N ILE A 440 -20.17 -6.58 10.28
CA ILE A 440 -19.67 -6.33 8.91
C ILE A 440 -20.94 -6.25 8.03
N GLY A 441 -21.33 -5.03 7.62
CA GLY A 441 -22.66 -4.79 7.07
C GLY A 441 -23.73 -5.28 8.05
N ASP A 442 -24.66 -6.09 7.59
CA ASP A 442 -25.73 -6.68 8.41
C ASP A 442 -25.30 -7.97 9.14
N ARG A 443 -24.06 -8.45 8.92
CA ARG A 443 -23.54 -9.68 9.52
C ARG A 443 -22.99 -9.40 10.91
N ALA A 444 -23.61 -9.93 11.95
CA ALA A 444 -23.04 -9.93 13.30
C ALA A 444 -21.81 -10.83 13.37
N ILE A 445 -20.80 -10.35 14.09
CA ILE A 445 -19.52 -11.03 14.30
C ILE A 445 -19.32 -11.25 15.79
N ASP A 446 -19.09 -12.50 16.17
CA ASP A 446 -18.69 -12.89 17.51
C ASP A 446 -17.96 -14.23 17.42
N PHE A 447 -16.64 -14.21 17.55
CA PHE A 447 -15.83 -15.43 17.55
C PHE A 447 -14.52 -15.23 18.31
N THR A 448 -13.92 -16.34 18.71
CA THR A 448 -12.54 -16.38 19.22
C THR A 448 -11.68 -17.25 18.31
N ALA A 449 -10.55 -16.71 17.87
CA ALA A 449 -9.57 -17.44 17.06
C ALA A 449 -8.14 -17.04 17.42
N ARG A 450 -7.19 -17.95 17.19
CA ARG A 450 -5.77 -17.64 17.42
C ARG A 450 -5.20 -16.85 16.25
N GLY A 451 -4.46 -15.79 16.59
CA GLY A 451 -3.79 -14.94 15.63
C GLY A 451 -2.35 -14.60 16.02
N ALA A 452 -1.79 -13.64 15.33
CA ALA A 452 -0.48 -13.06 15.59
C ALA A 452 -0.57 -11.53 15.64
N ALA A 453 0.27 -10.93 16.46
CA ALA A 453 0.43 -9.48 16.50
C ALA A 453 1.91 -9.12 16.67
N GLU A 454 2.24 -7.88 16.39
CA GLU A 454 3.59 -7.34 16.50
C GLU A 454 3.55 -5.94 17.09
N THR A 455 4.50 -5.65 17.96
CA THR A 455 4.80 -4.30 18.42
C THR A 455 6.28 -4.05 18.22
N PHE A 456 6.62 -3.00 17.49
CA PHE A 456 7.98 -2.52 17.30
C PHE A 456 8.11 -1.12 17.90
N ARG A 457 9.07 -0.95 18.81
CA ARG A 457 9.25 0.27 19.61
C ARG A 457 10.68 0.46 20.08
#